data_6a3d512051b48ceff7b87fb1bcbc80af
#
_entry.id   6a3d512051b48ceff7b87fb1bcbc80af
#
_cell.length_a   1.000
_cell.length_b   1.000
_cell.length_c   1.000
_cell.angle_alpha   90.00
_cell.angle_beta   90.00
_cell.angle_gamma   90.00
#
_symmetry.space_group_name_H-M   'P 1'
#
loop_
_entity.id
_entity.type
_entity.pdbx_description
1 polymer ?
#
loop_
_entity_poly.entity_id
_entity_poly.type
_entity_poly.pdbx_seq_one_letter_code
_entity_poly.pdbx_strand_id
1 'polypeptide(L)'
;MEPRDLSAHTVYRAGRGIEEVARELGLDPDDMVKLASNENMYGPSPKAVEAIRGAAERMHSYPKASHADLVDELAELWDVTPEQVWLSNGGDGALDCLARAMLDPGQDVLVPSPGFAYYAMSARYHHGEVNEYTLSKADDFAQTADTVLKDYDGERIVYLTSPHNPTGAEFTTDAVRTIAEETDEQTLVLVDEAYGEFAEKPSKRPLLSD
;
A
#
# COMPACT_ATOMS: atom_id res chain seq x y z
N MET A 1 23.41 -3.80 -25.69
CA MET A 1 23.24 -3.87 -24.21
C MET A 1 21.90 -4.53 -23.96
N GLU A 2 21.88 -5.63 -23.26
CA GLU A 2 20.66 -6.33 -22.91
C GLU A 2 20.18 -5.85 -21.53
N PRO A 3 18.85 -5.70 -21.29
CA PRO A 3 18.33 -5.44 -19.97
C PRO A 3 18.60 -6.66 -19.06
N ARG A 4 18.52 -6.47 -17.75
CA ARG A 4 18.58 -7.59 -16.82
C ARG A 4 17.39 -8.54 -17.05
N ASP A 5 17.54 -9.81 -16.67
CA ASP A 5 16.45 -10.78 -16.74
C ASP A 5 15.32 -10.34 -15.78
N LEU A 6 14.12 -10.16 -16.34
CA LEU A 6 12.89 -9.84 -15.62
C LEU A 6 11.86 -10.98 -15.70
N SER A 7 12.26 -12.18 -16.08
CA SER A 7 11.35 -13.32 -16.27
C SER A 7 10.64 -13.75 -14.98
N ALA A 8 11.26 -13.50 -13.81
CA ALA A 8 10.66 -13.74 -12.51
C ALA A 8 9.61 -12.68 -12.09
N HIS A 9 9.51 -11.57 -12.85
CA HIS A 9 8.55 -10.52 -12.54
C HIS A 9 7.19 -10.82 -13.16
N THR A 10 6.15 -10.73 -12.34
CA THR A 10 4.77 -10.83 -12.81
C THR A 10 4.39 -9.55 -13.56
N VAL A 11 3.78 -9.69 -14.72
CA VAL A 11 3.25 -8.52 -15.44
C VAL A 11 2.04 -8.00 -14.68
N TYR A 12 2.17 -6.81 -14.11
CA TYR A 12 1.03 -6.12 -13.48
C TYR A 12 0.01 -5.74 -14.56
N ARG A 13 -1.23 -6.19 -14.39
CA ARG A 13 -2.35 -5.79 -15.22
C ARG A 13 -3.23 -4.85 -14.42
N ALA A 14 -3.13 -3.56 -14.71
CA ALA A 14 -4.02 -2.55 -14.14
C ALA A 14 -5.48 -2.84 -14.50
N GLY A 15 -6.42 -2.30 -13.70
CA GLY A 15 -7.84 -2.32 -14.04
C GLY A 15 -8.07 -1.67 -15.41
N ARG A 16 -8.97 -2.27 -16.21
CA ARG A 16 -9.29 -1.77 -17.55
C ARG A 16 -10.23 -0.57 -17.46
N GLY A 17 -10.08 0.36 -18.42
CA GLY A 17 -11.01 1.48 -18.58
C GLY A 17 -12.43 1.01 -18.95
N ILE A 18 -13.44 1.70 -18.42
CA ILE A 18 -14.85 1.34 -18.67
C ILE A 18 -15.19 1.39 -20.18
N GLU A 19 -14.65 2.37 -20.90
CA GLU A 19 -14.86 2.55 -22.34
C GLU A 19 -14.23 1.42 -23.15
N GLU A 20 -13.10 0.88 -22.70
CA GLU A 20 -12.43 -0.25 -23.33
C GLU A 20 -13.26 -1.52 -23.19
N VAL A 21 -13.72 -1.82 -21.96
CA VAL A 21 -14.54 -2.99 -21.67
C VAL A 21 -15.91 -2.89 -22.36
N ALA A 22 -16.55 -1.74 -22.32
CA ALA A 22 -17.83 -1.48 -22.98
C ALA A 22 -17.73 -1.73 -24.50
N ARG A 23 -16.67 -1.23 -25.14
CA ARG A 23 -16.42 -1.45 -26.58
C ARG A 23 -16.25 -2.93 -26.91
N GLU A 24 -15.52 -3.67 -26.09
CA GLU A 24 -15.29 -5.11 -26.29
C GLU A 24 -16.58 -5.92 -26.15
N LEU A 25 -17.43 -5.54 -25.19
CA LEU A 25 -18.68 -6.23 -24.90
C LEU A 25 -19.87 -5.72 -25.74
N GLY A 26 -19.70 -4.64 -26.48
CA GLY A 26 -20.78 -4.02 -27.25
C GLY A 26 -21.85 -3.36 -26.37
N LEU A 27 -21.45 -2.85 -25.19
CA LEU A 27 -22.30 -2.19 -24.20
C LEU A 27 -22.13 -0.66 -24.26
N ASP A 28 -23.10 0.07 -23.70
CA ASP A 28 -22.96 1.49 -23.46
C ASP A 28 -22.12 1.71 -22.17
N PRO A 29 -21.03 2.51 -22.20
CA PRO A 29 -20.27 2.83 -21.01
C PRO A 29 -21.12 3.44 -19.86
N ASP A 30 -22.16 4.22 -20.21
CA ASP A 30 -23.03 4.88 -19.25
C ASP A 30 -23.94 3.89 -18.48
N ASP A 31 -24.15 2.69 -19.04
CA ASP A 31 -24.91 1.61 -18.39
C ASP A 31 -24.02 0.75 -17.48
N MET A 32 -22.73 1.02 -17.39
CA MET A 32 -21.78 0.20 -16.64
C MET A 32 -21.38 0.85 -15.31
N VAL A 33 -21.31 0.04 -14.26
CA VAL A 33 -20.75 0.44 -12.95
C VAL A 33 -19.32 -0.03 -12.86
N LYS A 34 -18.37 0.92 -12.78
CA LYS A 34 -16.95 0.61 -12.60
C LYS A 34 -16.65 0.32 -11.13
N LEU A 35 -16.29 -0.93 -10.84
CA LEU A 35 -15.79 -1.37 -9.52
C LEU A 35 -14.30 -1.73 -9.54
N ALA A 36 -13.65 -1.57 -10.69
CA ALA A 36 -12.21 -1.78 -10.85
C ALA A 36 -11.43 -0.54 -10.42
N SER A 37 -10.15 -0.75 -10.10
CA SER A 37 -9.17 0.31 -9.74
C SER A 37 -9.41 0.98 -8.38
N ASN A 38 -10.41 0.57 -7.60
CA ASN A 38 -10.69 1.09 -6.26
C ASN A 38 -10.78 2.63 -6.18
N GLU A 39 -11.36 3.24 -7.20
CA GLU A 39 -11.49 4.70 -7.32
C GLU A 39 -12.71 5.21 -6.54
N ASN A 40 -12.58 6.39 -5.93
CA ASN A 40 -13.69 7.07 -5.27
C ASN A 40 -14.57 7.78 -6.32
N MET A 41 -15.74 7.20 -6.60
CA MET A 41 -16.69 7.72 -7.59
C MET A 41 -17.42 9.00 -7.16
N TYR A 42 -17.29 9.44 -5.90
CA TYR A 42 -17.83 10.74 -5.45
C TYR A 42 -17.00 11.92 -5.92
N GLY A 43 -15.82 11.66 -6.51
CA GLY A 43 -14.93 12.69 -7.02
C GLY A 43 -14.14 13.43 -5.93
N PRO A 44 -13.36 14.43 -6.33
CA PRO A 44 -12.51 15.20 -5.41
C PRO A 44 -13.33 16.20 -4.59
N SER A 45 -12.80 16.57 -3.41
CA SER A 45 -13.34 17.66 -2.62
C SER A 45 -13.39 18.99 -3.43
N PRO A 46 -14.49 19.74 -3.40
CA PRO A 46 -14.57 21.07 -4.05
C PRO A 46 -13.46 22.02 -3.60
N LYS A 47 -13.07 21.98 -2.32
CA LYS A 47 -11.94 22.78 -1.79
C LYS A 47 -10.61 22.40 -2.41
N ALA A 48 -10.37 21.10 -2.62
CA ALA A 48 -9.17 20.62 -3.31
C ALA A 48 -9.12 21.10 -4.77
N VAL A 49 -10.25 21.02 -5.48
CA VAL A 49 -10.35 21.53 -6.85
C VAL A 49 -10.05 23.03 -6.94
N GLU A 50 -10.59 23.82 -6.02
CA GLU A 50 -10.33 25.26 -5.96
C GLU A 50 -8.85 25.56 -5.68
N ALA A 51 -8.24 24.87 -4.71
CA ALA A 51 -6.82 25.00 -4.39
C ALA A 51 -5.92 24.66 -5.58
N ILE A 52 -6.22 23.58 -6.31
CA ILE A 52 -5.48 23.17 -7.52
C ILE A 52 -5.58 24.25 -8.60
N ARG A 53 -6.77 24.79 -8.85
CA ARG A 53 -6.96 25.89 -9.81
C ARG A 53 -6.14 27.13 -9.44
N GLY A 54 -6.13 27.51 -8.16
CA GLY A 54 -5.33 28.62 -7.65
C GLY A 54 -3.81 28.38 -7.71
N ALA A 55 -3.37 27.13 -7.74
CA ALA A 55 -1.95 26.76 -7.85
C ALA A 55 -1.46 26.59 -9.30
N ALA A 56 -2.36 26.44 -10.28
CA ALA A 56 -2.04 26.01 -11.65
C ALA A 56 -0.94 26.86 -12.31
N GLU A 57 -0.94 28.17 -12.13
CA GLU A 57 0.07 29.08 -12.72
C GLU A 57 1.46 28.91 -12.09
N ARG A 58 1.57 28.28 -10.93
CA ARG A 58 2.83 28.06 -10.19
C ARG A 58 3.41 26.67 -10.38
N MET A 59 2.78 25.80 -11.15
CA MET A 59 3.20 24.39 -11.35
C MET A 59 4.55 24.24 -12.06
N HIS A 60 5.11 25.31 -12.62
CA HIS A 60 6.44 25.33 -13.23
C HIS A 60 7.58 25.42 -12.20
N SER A 61 7.26 25.67 -10.93
CA SER A 61 8.25 25.82 -9.85
C SER A 61 8.38 24.52 -9.07
N TYR A 62 9.59 24.20 -8.62
CA TYR A 62 9.79 23.09 -7.69
C TYR A 62 9.03 23.33 -6.39
N PRO A 63 8.44 22.28 -5.79
CA PRO A 63 7.94 22.38 -4.43
C PRO A 63 9.08 22.65 -3.45
N LYS A 64 8.75 23.12 -2.25
CA LYS A 64 9.73 23.22 -1.15
C LYS A 64 10.29 21.81 -0.87
N ALA A 65 11.61 21.66 -0.84
CA ALA A 65 12.24 20.36 -0.62
C ALA A 65 11.89 19.74 0.75
N SER A 66 11.63 20.56 1.76
CA SER A 66 11.22 20.08 3.09
C SER A 66 9.78 19.59 3.14
N HIS A 67 8.92 20.03 2.20
CA HIS A 67 7.45 19.84 2.25
C HIS A 67 6.83 20.20 3.62
N ALA A 68 7.48 21.06 4.42
CA ALA A 68 7.15 21.29 5.82
C ALA A 68 5.66 21.58 6.05
N ASP A 69 5.07 22.47 5.24
CA ASP A 69 3.66 22.85 5.38
C ASP A 69 2.72 21.62 5.30
N LEU A 70 3.01 20.66 4.40
CA LEU A 70 2.21 19.44 4.26
C LEU A 70 2.53 18.40 5.34
N VAL A 71 3.80 18.29 5.72
CA VAL A 71 4.26 17.38 6.80
C VAL A 71 3.61 17.80 8.12
N ASP A 72 3.61 19.10 8.45
CA ASP A 72 3.01 19.63 9.68
C ASP A 72 1.49 19.37 9.73
N GLU A 73 0.78 19.62 8.64
CA GLU A 73 -0.66 19.33 8.53
C GLU A 73 -0.99 17.83 8.68
N LEU A 74 -0.18 16.96 8.09
CA LEU A 74 -0.37 15.52 8.22
C LEU A 74 -0.02 15.02 9.63
N ALA A 75 1.03 15.57 10.24
CA ALA A 75 1.41 15.23 11.60
C ALA A 75 0.29 15.59 12.59
N GLU A 76 -0.30 16.78 12.45
CA GLU A 76 -1.46 17.20 13.25
C GLU A 76 -2.68 16.29 12.99
N LEU A 77 -3.01 16.02 11.71
CA LEU A 77 -4.14 15.17 11.32
C LEU A 77 -4.03 13.76 11.88
N TRP A 78 -2.82 13.21 11.95
CA TRP A 78 -2.56 11.82 12.33
C TRP A 78 -2.12 11.64 13.78
N ASP A 79 -2.01 12.74 14.54
CA ASP A 79 -1.52 12.75 15.93
C ASP A 79 -0.14 12.08 16.08
N VAL A 80 0.79 12.49 15.21
CA VAL A 80 2.19 12.03 15.20
C VAL A 80 3.12 13.23 15.13
N THR A 81 4.45 13.02 15.28
CA THR A 81 5.42 14.12 15.11
C THR A 81 5.81 14.32 13.64
N PRO A 82 6.23 15.52 13.22
CA PRO A 82 6.71 15.76 11.86
C PRO A 82 7.83 14.82 11.41
N GLU A 83 8.69 14.38 12.32
CA GLU A 83 9.78 13.44 12.06
C GLU A 83 9.30 12.03 11.74
N GLN A 84 8.06 11.70 12.11
CA GLN A 84 7.41 10.42 11.79
C GLN A 84 6.65 10.46 10.46
N VAL A 85 6.65 11.60 9.75
CA VAL A 85 5.97 11.76 8.47
C VAL A 85 6.99 11.84 7.34
N TRP A 86 6.85 10.93 6.38
CA TRP A 86 7.63 10.95 5.15
C TRP A 86 6.69 10.89 3.94
N LEU A 87 6.95 11.74 2.93
CA LEU A 87 6.11 11.89 1.75
C LEU A 87 6.69 11.18 0.54
N SER A 88 5.83 10.57 -0.25
CA SER A 88 6.21 9.90 -1.50
C SER A 88 5.19 10.10 -2.61
N ASN A 89 5.51 9.62 -3.81
CA ASN A 89 4.59 9.61 -4.96
C ASN A 89 3.63 8.42 -4.85
N GLY A 90 2.62 8.56 -3.98
CA GLY A 90 1.65 7.49 -3.71
C GLY A 90 2.25 6.31 -2.96
N GLY A 91 1.44 5.27 -2.76
CA GLY A 91 1.84 4.04 -2.08
C GLY A 91 2.99 3.32 -2.78
N ASP A 92 2.92 3.20 -4.11
CA ASP A 92 3.97 2.52 -4.90
C ASP A 92 5.34 3.18 -4.69
N GLY A 93 5.40 4.52 -4.66
CA GLY A 93 6.64 5.25 -4.39
C GLY A 93 7.16 5.03 -2.97
N ALA A 94 6.27 4.89 -1.98
CA ALA A 94 6.66 4.56 -0.61
C ALA A 94 7.24 3.15 -0.53
N LEU A 95 6.53 2.17 -1.09
CA LEU A 95 6.95 0.76 -1.11
C LEU A 95 8.30 0.56 -1.80
N ASP A 96 8.51 1.23 -2.93
CA ASP A 96 9.76 1.16 -3.68
C ASP A 96 10.94 1.75 -2.90
N CYS A 97 10.74 2.90 -2.26
CA CYS A 97 11.76 3.51 -1.42
C CYS A 97 12.08 2.68 -0.17
N LEU A 98 11.07 2.09 0.47
CA LEU A 98 11.27 1.20 1.62
C LEU A 98 12.01 -0.08 1.22
N ALA A 99 11.60 -0.73 0.13
CA ALA A 99 12.31 -1.90 -0.37
C ALA A 99 13.78 -1.58 -0.69
N ARG A 100 14.05 -0.46 -1.34
CA ARG A 100 15.42 -0.01 -1.63
C ARG A 100 16.26 0.33 -0.39
N ALA A 101 15.62 0.83 0.67
CA ALA A 101 16.30 1.21 1.90
C ALA A 101 16.53 0.02 2.84
N MET A 102 15.66 -0.99 2.79
CA MET A 102 15.60 -2.06 3.78
C MET A 102 16.06 -3.41 3.27
N LEU A 103 16.06 -3.64 1.94
CA LEU A 103 16.41 -4.95 1.36
C LEU A 103 17.83 -4.95 0.78
N ASP A 104 18.63 -5.87 1.26
CA ASP A 104 19.83 -6.33 0.57
C ASP A 104 19.47 -7.48 -0.41
N PRO A 105 20.25 -7.67 -1.50
CA PRO A 105 19.99 -8.76 -2.44
C PRO A 105 19.92 -10.12 -1.76
N GLY A 106 18.83 -10.86 -2.03
CA GLY A 106 18.60 -12.20 -1.49
C GLY A 106 17.96 -12.22 -0.10
N GLN A 107 17.57 -11.08 0.46
CA GLN A 107 16.73 -11.05 1.66
C GLN A 107 15.27 -11.29 1.31
N ASP A 108 14.55 -11.91 2.21
CA ASP A 108 13.16 -12.31 2.02
C ASP A 108 12.18 -11.23 2.48
N VAL A 109 11.01 -11.22 1.84
CA VAL A 109 9.84 -10.47 2.29
C VAL A 109 8.65 -11.41 2.41
N LEU A 110 7.77 -11.16 3.38
CA LEU A 110 6.53 -11.90 3.58
C LEU A 110 5.34 -11.05 3.13
N VAL A 111 4.56 -11.54 2.16
CA VAL A 111 3.43 -10.82 1.57
C VAL A 111 2.12 -11.61 1.67
N PRO A 112 0.94 -10.95 1.72
CA PRO A 112 -0.34 -11.65 1.70
C PRO A 112 -0.65 -12.31 0.35
N SER A 113 -1.25 -13.49 0.37
CA SER A 113 -1.76 -14.20 -0.81
C SER A 113 -3.21 -14.68 -0.56
N PRO A 114 -4.23 -14.14 -1.30
CA PRO A 114 -4.12 -13.07 -2.29
C PRO A 114 -3.70 -11.74 -1.68
N GLY A 115 -3.15 -10.82 -2.48
CA GLY A 115 -2.72 -9.52 -2.01
C GLY A 115 -2.41 -8.53 -3.13
N PHE A 116 -1.96 -7.34 -2.74
CA PHE A 116 -1.56 -6.31 -3.69
C PHE A 116 -0.25 -6.71 -4.39
N ALA A 117 -0.31 -6.86 -5.70
CA ALA A 117 0.80 -7.41 -6.50
C ALA A 117 2.10 -6.60 -6.41
N TYR A 118 2.01 -5.30 -6.08
CA TYR A 118 3.19 -4.44 -6.07
C TYR A 118 4.17 -4.77 -4.94
N TYR A 119 3.73 -5.36 -3.82
CA TYR A 119 4.66 -5.80 -2.77
C TYR A 119 5.71 -6.77 -3.30
N ALA A 120 5.24 -7.85 -3.93
CA ALA A 120 6.13 -8.83 -4.54
C ALA A 120 6.95 -8.26 -5.71
N MET A 121 6.34 -7.37 -6.50
CA MET A 121 7.02 -6.71 -7.62
C MET A 121 8.15 -5.82 -7.13
N SER A 122 7.91 -4.93 -6.17
CA SER A 122 8.91 -4.03 -5.61
C SER A 122 10.06 -4.81 -4.98
N ALA A 123 9.76 -5.84 -4.16
CA ALA A 123 10.79 -6.70 -3.58
C ALA A 123 11.72 -7.32 -4.64
N ARG A 124 11.14 -7.94 -5.68
CA ARG A 124 11.91 -8.53 -6.78
C ARG A 124 12.71 -7.50 -7.59
N TYR A 125 12.19 -6.28 -7.78
CA TYR A 125 12.94 -5.19 -8.42
C TYR A 125 14.19 -4.81 -7.62
N HIS A 126 14.14 -4.96 -6.31
CA HIS A 126 15.25 -4.70 -5.39
C HIS A 126 16.04 -5.98 -5.02
N HIS A 127 15.91 -7.04 -5.83
CA HIS A 127 16.63 -8.32 -5.68
C HIS A 127 16.28 -9.11 -4.41
N GLY A 128 15.11 -8.84 -3.80
CA GLY A 128 14.58 -9.62 -2.69
C GLY A 128 13.85 -10.87 -3.17
N GLU A 129 13.76 -11.87 -2.30
CA GLU A 129 12.94 -13.05 -2.47
C GLU A 129 11.56 -12.84 -1.84
N VAL A 130 10.56 -13.61 -2.26
CA VAL A 130 9.16 -13.40 -1.85
C VAL A 130 8.58 -14.67 -1.30
N ASN A 131 8.24 -14.64 -0.02
CA ASN A 131 7.42 -15.62 0.69
C ASN A 131 5.99 -15.12 0.84
N GLU A 132 5.03 -16.00 0.97
CA GLU A 132 3.62 -15.66 1.04
C GLU A 132 2.97 -16.27 2.29
N TYR A 133 2.17 -15.47 3.01
CA TYR A 133 1.21 -16.01 3.96
C TYR A 133 -0.19 -16.07 3.33
N THR A 134 -0.86 -17.20 3.51
CA THR A 134 -2.13 -17.46 2.82
C THR A 134 -3.32 -16.94 3.62
N LEU A 135 -4.14 -16.12 2.97
CA LEU A 135 -5.47 -15.74 3.43
C LEU A 135 -6.52 -16.64 2.78
N SER A 136 -7.20 -17.47 3.59
CA SER A 136 -8.12 -18.47 3.09
C SER A 136 -9.55 -17.95 2.99
N LYS A 137 -10.20 -18.22 1.86
CA LYS A 137 -11.64 -17.97 1.71
C LYS A 137 -12.50 -18.81 2.68
N ALA A 138 -12.00 -19.98 3.09
CA ALA A 138 -12.69 -20.83 4.04
C ALA A 138 -12.81 -20.16 5.44
N ASP A 139 -11.87 -19.29 5.77
CA ASP A 139 -11.82 -18.51 7.01
C ASP A 139 -12.23 -17.05 6.81
N ASP A 140 -12.97 -16.76 5.74
CA ASP A 140 -13.40 -15.41 5.35
C ASP A 140 -12.23 -14.41 5.23
N PHE A 141 -11.09 -14.90 4.76
CA PHE A 141 -9.84 -14.14 4.64
C PHE A 141 -9.39 -13.47 5.95
N ALA A 142 -9.66 -14.11 7.08
CA ALA A 142 -9.36 -13.57 8.41
C ALA A 142 -7.90 -13.16 8.54
N GLN A 143 -7.67 -11.94 9.00
CA GLN A 143 -6.36 -11.36 9.27
C GLN A 143 -6.09 -11.40 10.79
N THR A 144 -5.29 -12.36 11.22
CA THR A 144 -4.88 -12.57 12.61
C THR A 144 -3.36 -12.63 12.72
N ALA A 145 -2.81 -12.50 13.91
CA ALA A 145 -1.39 -12.70 14.15
C ALA A 145 -0.95 -14.11 13.72
N ASP A 146 -1.71 -15.13 14.09
CA ASP A 146 -1.39 -16.53 13.75
C ASP A 146 -1.36 -16.76 12.23
N THR A 147 -2.22 -16.05 11.47
CA THR A 147 -2.24 -16.17 10.00
C THR A 147 -0.92 -15.72 9.36
N VAL A 148 -0.24 -14.75 9.96
CA VAL A 148 1.04 -14.23 9.48
C VAL A 148 2.20 -15.01 10.08
N LEU A 149 2.23 -15.16 11.41
CA LEU A 149 3.37 -15.71 12.16
C LEU A 149 3.63 -17.18 11.87
N LYS A 150 2.62 -17.96 11.46
CA LYS A 150 2.82 -19.38 11.07
C LYS A 150 3.72 -19.55 9.84
N ASP A 151 3.76 -18.55 8.96
CA ASP A 151 4.51 -18.56 7.71
C ASP A 151 5.75 -17.63 7.78
N TYR A 152 5.95 -16.91 8.91
CA TYR A 152 7.12 -16.07 9.15
C TYR A 152 8.35 -16.92 9.51
N ASP A 153 9.47 -16.68 8.82
CA ASP A 153 10.77 -17.37 9.03
C ASP A 153 11.97 -16.38 9.02
N GLY A 154 11.76 -15.17 9.57
CA GLY A 154 12.81 -14.15 9.67
C GLY A 154 12.90 -13.20 8.49
N GLU A 155 11.82 -13.01 7.74
CA GLU A 155 11.77 -12.08 6.62
C GLU A 155 12.09 -10.64 7.03
N ARG A 156 12.79 -9.94 6.16
CA ARG A 156 13.24 -8.56 6.39
C ARG A 156 12.11 -7.55 6.40
N ILE A 157 11.05 -7.80 5.61
CA ILE A 157 9.83 -6.98 5.59
C ILE A 157 8.61 -7.91 5.63
N VAL A 158 7.68 -7.64 6.55
CA VAL A 158 6.36 -8.26 6.60
C VAL A 158 5.32 -7.23 6.18
N TYR A 159 4.62 -7.50 5.08
CA TYR A 159 3.57 -6.62 4.56
C TYR A 159 2.21 -7.00 5.12
N LEU A 160 1.56 -6.06 5.80
CA LEU A 160 0.21 -6.17 6.31
C LEU A 160 -0.65 -5.11 5.61
N THR A 161 -1.83 -5.49 5.11
CA THR A 161 -2.75 -4.55 4.45
C THR A 161 -4.06 -4.48 5.22
N SER A 162 -4.46 -3.31 5.69
CA SER A 162 -5.67 -3.16 6.52
C SER A 162 -6.33 -1.79 6.30
N PRO A 163 -7.50 -1.73 5.61
CA PRO A 163 -8.25 -2.83 4.99
C PRO A 163 -7.52 -3.52 3.85
N HIS A 164 -7.69 -4.82 3.76
CA HIS A 164 -6.97 -5.67 2.82
C HIS A 164 -7.50 -5.52 1.38
N ASN A 165 -6.62 -5.33 0.43
CA ASN A 165 -6.91 -5.40 -0.99
C ASN A 165 -6.56 -6.81 -1.51
N PRO A 166 -7.56 -7.65 -1.98
CA PRO A 166 -8.88 -7.21 -2.45
C PRO A 166 -10.06 -7.52 -1.52
N THR A 167 -9.88 -8.08 -0.32
CA THR A 167 -10.97 -8.72 0.44
C THR A 167 -11.73 -7.79 1.39
N GLY A 168 -11.14 -6.63 1.76
CA GLY A 168 -11.70 -5.72 2.75
C GLY A 168 -11.49 -6.16 4.21
N ALA A 169 -10.89 -7.33 4.46
CA ALA A 169 -10.60 -7.78 5.82
C ALA A 169 -9.63 -6.84 6.54
N GLU A 170 -9.72 -6.77 7.87
CA GLU A 170 -8.94 -5.83 8.65
C GLU A 170 -8.24 -6.51 9.84
N PHE A 171 -6.98 -6.18 10.07
CA PHE A 171 -6.28 -6.51 11.32
C PHE A 171 -6.86 -5.73 12.50
N THR A 172 -6.85 -6.34 13.68
CA THR A 172 -6.98 -5.60 14.94
C THR A 172 -5.64 -4.95 15.30
N THR A 173 -5.68 -3.90 16.13
CA THR A 173 -4.45 -3.30 16.67
C THR A 173 -3.62 -4.29 17.46
N ASP A 174 -4.29 -5.14 18.26
CA ASP A 174 -3.60 -6.16 19.06
C ASP A 174 -2.93 -7.23 18.19
N ALA A 175 -3.56 -7.62 17.05
CA ALA A 175 -2.92 -8.56 16.12
C ALA A 175 -1.65 -7.96 15.51
N VAL A 176 -1.67 -6.68 15.10
CA VAL A 176 -0.48 -6.01 14.57
C VAL A 176 0.61 -5.86 15.63
N ARG A 177 0.23 -5.51 16.88
CA ARG A 177 1.18 -5.46 18.01
C ARG A 177 1.83 -6.83 18.23
N THR A 178 1.04 -7.90 18.28
CA THR A 178 1.58 -9.26 18.46
C THR A 178 2.54 -9.63 17.33
N ILE A 179 2.23 -9.30 16.08
CA ILE A 179 3.15 -9.54 14.96
C ILE A 179 4.46 -8.77 15.16
N ALA A 180 4.39 -7.50 15.56
CA ALA A 180 5.58 -6.69 15.78
C ALA A 180 6.44 -7.18 16.96
N GLU A 181 5.82 -7.71 18.02
CA GLU A 181 6.50 -8.25 19.18
C GLU A 181 7.14 -9.64 18.94
N GLU A 182 6.54 -10.44 18.06
CA GLU A 182 6.97 -11.83 17.77
C GLU A 182 7.90 -11.93 16.54
N THR A 183 8.09 -10.84 15.80
CA THR A 183 9.06 -10.77 14.70
C THR A 183 10.42 -10.28 15.20
N ASP A 184 11.48 -10.55 14.43
CA ASP A 184 12.84 -10.16 14.78
C ASP A 184 13.01 -8.63 14.83
N GLU A 185 13.90 -8.12 15.69
CA GLU A 185 14.25 -6.69 15.78
C GLU A 185 14.72 -6.08 14.44
N GLN A 186 15.17 -6.91 13.50
CA GLN A 186 15.60 -6.50 12.17
C GLN A 186 14.47 -6.50 11.15
N THR A 187 13.29 -7.01 11.51
CA THR A 187 12.12 -7.08 10.62
C THR A 187 11.35 -5.77 10.64
N LEU A 188 11.07 -5.23 9.45
CA LEU A 188 10.13 -4.13 9.28
C LEU A 188 8.71 -4.68 9.15
N VAL A 189 7.86 -4.46 10.13
CA VAL A 189 6.41 -4.70 10.00
C VAL A 189 5.78 -3.47 9.35
N LEU A 190 5.41 -3.60 8.07
CA LEU A 190 4.81 -2.54 7.26
C LEU A 190 3.29 -2.70 7.20
N VAL A 191 2.55 -1.74 7.72
CA VAL A 191 1.09 -1.73 7.65
C VAL A 191 0.63 -0.75 6.57
N ASP A 192 0.07 -1.29 5.49
CA ASP A 192 -0.53 -0.50 4.41
C ASP A 192 -1.99 -0.18 4.77
N GLU A 193 -2.25 1.09 5.04
CA GLU A 193 -3.57 1.64 5.34
C GLU A 193 -4.08 2.54 4.20
N ALA A 194 -3.78 2.20 2.92
CA ALA A 194 -4.25 2.98 1.77
C ALA A 194 -5.78 3.16 1.73
N TYR A 195 -6.52 2.28 2.39
CA TYR A 195 -7.97 2.36 2.55
C TYR A 195 -8.40 2.66 3.99
N GLY A 196 -7.48 3.16 4.81
CA GLY A 196 -7.71 3.38 6.25
C GLY A 196 -8.88 4.32 6.58
N GLU A 197 -9.13 5.32 5.71
CA GLU A 197 -10.27 6.24 5.88
C GLU A 197 -11.64 5.59 5.63
N PHE A 198 -11.66 4.38 5.08
CA PHE A 198 -12.88 3.57 4.86
C PHE A 198 -12.99 2.41 5.86
N ALA A 199 -12.00 2.25 6.75
CA ALA A 199 -11.94 1.15 7.70
C ALA A 199 -12.99 1.27 8.80
N GLU A 200 -13.50 0.11 9.28
CA GLU A 200 -14.32 0.04 10.47
C GLU A 200 -13.48 0.03 11.76
N LYS A 201 -12.26 -0.55 11.67
CA LYS A 201 -11.32 -0.60 12.79
C LYS A 201 -10.42 0.64 12.81
N PRO A 202 -9.93 1.02 14.00
CA PRO A 202 -9.03 2.18 14.12
C PRO A 202 -7.70 1.94 13.36
N SER A 203 -7.08 3.05 12.94
CA SER A 203 -5.72 3.03 12.38
C SER A 203 -4.71 2.41 13.36
N LYS A 204 -3.64 1.85 12.81
CA LYS A 204 -2.53 1.25 13.56
C LYS A 204 -1.44 2.27 13.92
N ARG A 205 -1.58 3.53 13.45
CA ARG A 205 -0.63 4.61 13.75
C ARG A 205 -0.28 4.79 15.23
N PRO A 206 -1.21 4.63 16.21
CA PRO A 206 -0.82 4.72 17.63
C PRO A 206 0.27 3.76 18.06
N LEU A 207 0.48 2.64 17.34
CA LEU A 207 1.59 1.71 17.62
C LEU A 207 2.98 2.29 17.33
N LEU A 208 3.07 3.42 16.61
CA LEU A 208 4.35 4.10 16.38
C LEU A 208 4.93 4.76 17.64
N SER A 209 4.14 4.85 18.72
CA SER A 209 4.53 5.46 19.99
C SER A 209 4.73 4.44 21.11
N ASP A 210 4.43 3.16 20.86
CA ASP A 210 4.62 2.05 21.79
C ASP A 210 6.03 1.46 21.61
#